data_ce2fd308fa1a97077825f1d4591eb3c6
#
_entry.id   ce2fd308fa1a97077825f1d4591eb3c6
#
_cell.length_a   1.000
_cell.length_b   1.000
_cell.length_c   1.000
_cell.angle_alpha   90.00
_cell.angle_beta   90.00
_cell.angle_gamma   90.00
#
_symmetry.space_group_name_H-M   'P 1'
#
loop_
_entity.id
_entity.type
_entity.pdbx_description
1 polymer ?
#
loop_
_entity_poly.entity_id
_entity_poly.type
_entity_poly.pdbx_seq_one_letter_code
_entity_poly.pdbx_strand_id
1 'polypeptide(L)'
;MIEHKATPQFWQALEALPEPIQALAHKNFALLKQNPEYPSLHFKSVGTLWSARVGLHYRALAIQRPHGFTWVWIGHHAVYDQMIKG
;
A
#
# COMPACT_ATOMS: atom_id res chain seq x y z
N MET A 1 -5.79 3.19 -18.51
CA MET A 1 -6.11 3.55 -17.10
C MET A 1 -5.59 2.46 -16.18
N ILE A 2 -4.91 2.85 -15.10
CA ILE A 2 -4.35 1.90 -14.13
C ILE A 2 -5.43 1.51 -13.13
N GLU A 3 -5.68 0.20 -12.98
CA GLU A 3 -6.63 -0.30 -12.00
C GLU A 3 -5.93 -0.58 -10.67
N HIS A 4 -6.63 -0.33 -9.57
CA HIS A 4 -6.18 -0.69 -8.23
C HIS A 4 -7.26 -1.54 -7.58
N LYS A 5 -6.90 -2.78 -7.25
CA LYS A 5 -7.80 -3.71 -6.56
C LYS A 5 -7.14 -4.12 -5.25
N ALA A 6 -7.93 -4.61 -4.31
CA ALA A 6 -7.42 -5.07 -3.02
C ALA A 6 -8.04 -6.44 -2.70
N THR A 7 -7.22 -7.31 -2.10
CA THR A 7 -7.67 -8.64 -1.68
C THR A 7 -8.44 -8.57 -0.36
N PRO A 8 -9.24 -9.59 -0.02
CA PRO A 8 -9.86 -9.67 1.31
C PRO A 8 -8.84 -9.59 2.44
N GLN A 9 -7.66 -10.19 2.25
CA GLN A 9 -6.58 -10.13 3.23
C GLN A 9 -6.10 -8.69 3.47
N PHE A 10 -6.03 -7.89 2.40
CA PHE A 10 -5.67 -6.49 2.52
C PHE A 10 -6.69 -5.74 3.40
N TRP A 11 -7.98 -5.95 3.14
CA TRP A 11 -9.04 -5.29 3.91
C TRP A 11 -9.02 -5.71 5.37
N GLN A 12 -8.77 -7.00 5.66
CA GLN A 12 -8.65 -7.48 7.03
C GLN A 12 -7.47 -6.83 7.75
N ALA A 13 -6.34 -6.72 7.06
CA ALA A 13 -5.15 -6.07 7.63
C ALA A 13 -5.41 -4.59 7.90
N LEU A 14 -6.10 -3.90 6.99
CA LEU A 14 -6.45 -2.49 7.14
C LEU A 14 -7.35 -2.28 8.34
N GLU A 15 -8.38 -3.11 8.50
CA GLU A 15 -9.33 -2.99 9.61
C GLU A 15 -8.70 -3.22 10.97
N ALA A 16 -7.56 -3.92 11.02
CA ALA A 16 -6.83 -4.16 12.27
C ALA A 16 -5.97 -2.96 12.68
N LEU A 17 -5.85 -1.93 11.83
CA LEU A 17 -5.05 -0.75 12.12
C LEU A 17 -5.86 0.30 12.90
N PRO A 18 -5.18 1.23 13.61
CA PRO A 18 -5.90 2.34 14.26
C PRO A 18 -6.73 3.13 13.26
N GLU A 19 -7.88 3.63 13.70
CA GLU A 19 -8.79 4.37 12.83
C GLU A 19 -8.15 5.53 12.09
N PRO A 20 -7.28 6.36 12.71
CA PRO A 20 -6.62 7.45 11.97
C PRO A 20 -5.76 6.92 10.81
N ILE A 21 -5.16 5.75 10.97
CA ILE A 21 -4.35 5.14 9.92
C ILE A 21 -5.24 4.60 8.81
N GLN A 22 -6.39 4.03 9.15
CA GLN A 22 -7.36 3.59 8.14
C GLN A 22 -7.82 4.77 7.28
N ALA A 23 -8.15 5.90 7.91
CA ALA A 23 -8.57 7.10 7.19
C ALA A 23 -7.45 7.62 6.27
N LEU A 24 -6.21 7.63 6.77
CA LEU A 24 -5.06 8.05 5.99
C LEU A 24 -4.81 7.11 4.80
N ALA A 25 -5.00 5.82 5.00
CA ALA A 25 -4.85 4.83 3.93
C ALA A 25 -5.86 5.08 2.81
N HIS A 26 -7.11 5.36 3.15
CA HIS A 26 -8.12 5.67 2.15
C HIS A 26 -7.80 6.96 1.39
N LYS A 27 -7.34 7.97 2.10
CA LYS A 27 -6.93 9.24 1.49
C LYS A 27 -5.77 9.02 0.53
N ASN A 28 -4.75 8.27 0.96
CA ASN A 28 -3.58 8.02 0.13
C ASN A 28 -3.92 7.15 -1.09
N PHE A 29 -4.86 6.24 -0.94
CA PHE A 29 -5.33 5.44 -2.06
C PHE A 29 -5.97 6.31 -3.14
N ALA A 30 -6.77 7.28 -2.73
CA ALA A 30 -7.37 8.24 -3.66
C ALA A 30 -6.28 9.08 -4.37
N LEU A 31 -5.27 9.52 -3.63
CA LEU A 31 -4.13 10.25 -4.22
C LEU A 31 -3.37 9.40 -5.21
N LEU A 32 -3.14 8.14 -4.89
CA LEU A 32 -2.43 7.21 -5.76
C LEU A 32 -3.15 7.02 -7.09
N LYS A 33 -4.47 6.94 -7.06
CA LYS A 33 -5.27 6.82 -8.29
C LYS A 33 -5.18 8.06 -9.15
N GLN A 34 -5.03 9.24 -8.54
CA GLN A 34 -4.91 10.49 -9.27
C GLN A 34 -3.50 10.68 -9.83
N ASN A 35 -2.49 10.42 -9.01
CA ASN A 35 -1.11 10.64 -9.40
C ASN A 35 -0.17 9.73 -8.60
N PRO A 36 0.31 8.61 -9.19
CA PRO A 36 1.22 7.69 -8.50
C PRO A 36 2.55 8.32 -8.12
N GLU A 37 2.89 9.45 -8.71
CA GLU A 37 4.16 10.14 -8.45
C GLU A 37 4.08 11.12 -7.27
N TYR A 38 2.96 11.19 -6.58
CA TYR A 38 2.81 12.04 -5.41
C TYR A 38 3.93 11.73 -4.40
N PRO A 39 4.79 12.72 -4.05
CA PRO A 39 5.99 12.42 -3.25
C PRO A 39 5.71 11.76 -1.92
N SER A 40 4.62 12.12 -1.25
CA SER A 40 4.29 11.57 0.06
C SER A 40 3.97 10.07 0.04
N LEU A 41 3.64 9.51 -1.12
CA LEU A 41 3.28 8.11 -1.27
C LEU A 41 4.51 7.20 -1.35
N HIS A 42 5.65 7.72 -1.81
CA HIS A 42 6.85 6.92 -2.05
C HIS A 42 6.54 5.61 -2.77
N PHE A 43 5.71 5.69 -3.79
CA PHE A 43 5.28 4.52 -4.56
C PHE A 43 6.43 4.03 -5.44
N LYS A 44 6.90 2.81 -5.16
CA LYS A 44 8.08 2.27 -5.85
C LYS A 44 8.09 0.75 -5.86
N SER A 45 8.82 0.17 -6.80
CA SER A 45 9.03 -1.27 -6.81
C SER A 45 10.07 -1.67 -5.77
N VAL A 46 9.82 -2.81 -5.12
CA VAL A 46 10.72 -3.40 -4.13
C VAL A 46 10.76 -4.89 -4.44
N GLY A 47 11.81 -5.35 -5.11
CA GLY A 47 11.87 -6.71 -5.63
C GLY A 47 10.75 -6.94 -6.64
N THR A 48 9.92 -7.95 -6.38
CA THR A 48 8.77 -8.27 -7.25
C THR A 48 7.48 -7.59 -6.82
N LEU A 49 7.53 -6.78 -5.75
CA LEU A 49 6.37 -6.10 -5.19
C LEU A 49 6.48 -4.59 -5.41
N TRP A 50 5.37 -3.91 -5.21
CA TRP A 50 5.32 -2.46 -5.18
C TRP A 50 4.88 -2.01 -3.80
N SER A 51 5.50 -0.95 -3.28
CA SER A 51 5.17 -0.45 -1.96
C SER A 51 4.73 1.01 -2.03
N ALA A 52 3.81 1.37 -1.13
CA ALA A 52 3.39 2.75 -0.93
C ALA A 52 3.42 3.06 0.56
N ARG A 53 3.80 4.30 0.88
CA ARG A 53 3.83 4.77 2.26
C ARG A 53 2.43 5.21 2.69
N VAL A 54 2.07 4.85 3.92
CA VAL A 54 0.85 5.33 4.56
C VAL A 54 1.26 6.01 5.87
N GLY A 55 1.47 7.32 5.82
CA GLY A 55 2.04 8.06 6.94
C GLY A 55 3.50 7.68 7.17
N LEU A 56 4.00 7.99 8.37
CA LEU A 56 5.41 7.76 8.71
C LEU A 56 5.72 6.29 9.04
N HIS A 57 4.73 5.55 9.56
CA HIS A 57 5.00 4.26 10.19
C HIS A 57 4.38 3.06 9.49
N TYR A 58 3.62 3.27 8.42
CA TYR A 58 2.90 2.18 7.77
C TYR A 58 3.25 2.09 6.29
N ARG A 59 3.16 0.87 5.76
CA ARG A 59 3.41 0.57 4.35
C ARG A 59 2.35 -0.36 3.82
N ALA A 60 2.04 -0.23 2.53
CA ALA A 60 1.16 -1.14 1.82
C ALA A 60 1.95 -1.79 0.69
N LEU A 61 1.63 -3.05 0.38
CA LEU A 61 2.29 -3.81 -0.67
C LEU A 61 1.28 -4.25 -1.73
N ALA A 62 1.70 -4.19 -2.98
CA ALA A 62 0.89 -4.60 -4.12
C ALA A 62 1.68 -5.48 -5.07
N ILE A 63 0.95 -6.29 -5.83
CA ILE A 63 1.48 -7.09 -6.94
C ILE A 63 1.09 -6.37 -8.22
N GLN A 64 2.07 -6.17 -9.11
CA GLN A 64 1.80 -5.57 -10.41
C GLN A 64 1.06 -6.57 -11.30
N ARG A 65 0.03 -6.09 -11.98
CA ARG A 65 -0.75 -6.86 -12.95
C ARG A 65 -0.69 -6.15 -14.30
N PRO A 66 -1.10 -6.81 -15.41
CA PRO A 66 -1.05 -6.18 -16.74
C PRO A 66 -1.80 -4.85 -16.83
N HIS A 67 -2.88 -4.70 -16.07
CA HIS A 67 -3.71 -3.49 -16.12
C HIS A 67 -3.65 -2.64 -14.87
N GLY A 68 -2.76 -2.97 -13.90
CA GLY A 68 -2.67 -2.20 -12.68
C GLY A 68 -2.03 -2.95 -11.54
N PHE A 69 -2.59 -2.79 -10.34
CA PHE A 69 -2.01 -3.35 -9.11
C PHE A 69 -3.08 -4.02 -8.26
N THR A 70 -2.69 -5.11 -7.61
CA THR A 70 -3.52 -5.79 -6.62
C THR A 70 -2.86 -5.63 -5.25
N TRP A 71 -3.49 -4.87 -4.37
CA TRP A 71 -2.98 -4.61 -3.03
C TRP A 71 -3.25 -5.82 -2.14
N VAL A 72 -2.20 -6.35 -1.52
CA VAL A 72 -2.26 -7.63 -0.80
C VAL A 72 -1.94 -7.52 0.68
N TRP A 73 -1.31 -6.43 1.12
CA TRP A 73 -0.89 -6.29 2.52
C TRP A 73 -0.76 -4.83 2.90
N ILE A 74 -1.07 -4.52 4.17
CA ILE A 74 -0.79 -3.22 4.77
C ILE A 74 -0.47 -3.45 6.25
N GLY A 75 0.52 -2.73 6.77
CA GLY A 75 0.92 -2.88 8.15
C GLY A 75 2.05 -1.95 8.53
N HIS A 76 2.57 -2.13 9.75
CA HIS A 76 3.65 -1.31 10.29
C HIS A 76 4.96 -1.55 9.53
N HIS A 77 5.76 -0.48 9.37
CA HIS A 77 7.00 -0.57 8.61
C HIS A 77 8.02 -1.57 9.19
N ALA A 78 7.96 -1.83 10.49
CA ALA A 78 8.86 -2.82 11.09
C ALA A 78 8.60 -4.22 10.53
N VAL A 79 7.33 -4.59 10.34
CA VAL A 79 6.96 -5.87 9.74
C VAL A 79 7.32 -5.85 8.25
N TYR A 80 7.04 -4.75 7.57
CA TYR A 80 7.41 -4.55 6.17
C TYR A 80 8.91 -4.76 5.96
N ASP A 81 9.75 -4.15 6.84
CA ASP A 81 11.19 -4.27 6.72
C ASP A 81 11.66 -5.73 6.82
N GLN A 82 11.03 -6.52 7.69
CA GLN A 82 11.33 -7.94 7.82
C GLN A 82 10.92 -8.73 6.57
N MET A 83 9.79 -8.38 6.00
CA MET A 83 9.28 -9.06 4.80
C MET A 83 10.20 -8.86 3.60
N ILE A 84 10.73 -7.65 3.40
CA ILE A 84 11.59 -7.36 2.25
C ILE A 84 13.02 -7.80 2.44
N LYS A 85 13.45 -8.02 3.69
CA LYS A 85 14.79 -8.57 3.98
C LYS A 85 14.85 -10.06 3.67
N GLY A 86 13.74 -10.68 3.80
CA GLY A 86 13.48 -12.08 3.69
C GLY A 86 14.18 -12.96 2.90
#